data_4239895da1e64016d63d6cd5f0dbcc9d
#
_entry.id   4239895da1e64016d63d6cd5f0dbcc9d
#
_cell.length_a   1.000
_cell.length_b   1.000
_cell.length_c   1.000
_cell.angle_alpha   90.00
_cell.angle_beta   90.00
_cell.angle_gamma   90.00
#
_symmetry.space_group_name_H-M   'P 1'
#
loop_
_entity.id
_entity.type
_entity.pdbx_description
1 polymer ?
#
loop_
_entity_poly.entity_id
_entity_poly.type
_entity_poly.pdbx_seq_one_letter_code
_entity_poly.pdbx_strand_id
1 'polypeptide(L)'
;GDISYEYNKIENITNYLKILVDELHFNKVVCITNYTLKYGANYIVKNAIEYNVTRDELLIPEDLVKELKKCRNKRFIYIYFGILWEQRPSGHANMIIIDTVNKTIERYEPHGHSLIYDKKKNILKRIDSKFNSKLLNYIGLKNYTYISPVDISPKIGVQVKADAYNGMCVTYSLMYLQLRIMNPDVDQKDIVKYLLKKSRSEIYDIILRYAKYIEDKLKENSTKIIVHNDQLYTKTFQKIKKFVVINKRNEIDIIIY
;
A
#
# COMPACT_ATOMS: atom_id res chain seq x y z
N GLY A 1 22.70 12.02 -7.15
CA GLY A 1 22.15 11.25 -8.24
C GLY A 1 20.85 10.65 -7.82
N ASP A 2 19.77 10.93 -8.54
CA ASP A 2 18.46 10.34 -8.31
C ASP A 2 18.57 8.83 -8.48
N ILE A 3 18.50 8.10 -7.39
CA ILE A 3 18.33 6.66 -7.44
C ILE A 3 16.84 6.42 -7.74
N SER A 4 16.49 6.48 -9.02
CA SER A 4 15.16 6.04 -9.47
C SER A 4 15.17 4.52 -9.55
N TYR A 5 14.71 3.87 -8.52
CA TYR A 5 14.54 2.43 -8.56
C TYR A 5 13.37 2.08 -9.48
N GLU A 6 13.61 1.26 -10.51
CA GLU A 6 12.58 0.84 -11.45
C GLU A 6 11.42 0.09 -10.78
N TYR A 7 11.65 -0.51 -9.61
CA TYR A 7 10.60 -1.22 -8.87
C TYR A 7 9.55 -0.29 -8.23
N ASN A 8 9.76 1.03 -8.20
CA ASN A 8 8.72 1.99 -7.79
C ASN A 8 7.52 2.01 -8.75
N LYS A 9 7.62 1.41 -9.92
CA LYS A 9 6.46 1.13 -10.76
C LYS A 9 5.62 0.05 -10.08
N ILE A 10 4.34 0.28 -9.98
CA ILE A 10 3.38 -0.59 -9.27
C ILE A 10 3.37 -2.02 -9.80
N GLU A 11 3.60 -2.21 -11.10
CA GLU A 11 3.78 -3.51 -11.73
C GLU A 11 4.92 -4.30 -11.07
N ASN A 12 6.04 -3.64 -10.84
CA ASN A 12 7.20 -4.24 -10.21
C ASN A 12 6.97 -4.53 -8.72
N ILE A 13 6.22 -3.69 -8.02
CA ILE A 13 5.80 -3.93 -6.64
C ILE A 13 4.95 -5.20 -6.56
N THR A 14 3.96 -5.33 -7.44
CA THR A 14 3.10 -6.52 -7.47
C THR A 14 3.88 -7.78 -7.80
N ASN A 15 4.81 -7.70 -8.76
CA ASN A 15 5.65 -8.83 -9.14
C ASN A 15 6.60 -9.21 -8.01
N TYR A 16 7.23 -8.26 -7.35
CA TYR A 16 8.07 -8.53 -6.19
C TYR A 16 7.29 -9.21 -5.06
N LEU A 17 6.08 -8.75 -4.76
CA LEU A 17 5.25 -9.35 -3.72
C LEU A 17 4.86 -10.79 -4.05
N LYS A 18 4.60 -11.11 -5.32
CA LYS A 18 4.37 -12.50 -5.74
C LYS A 18 5.60 -13.36 -5.52
N ILE A 19 6.77 -12.89 -5.96
CA ILE A 19 8.05 -13.58 -5.76
C ILE A 19 8.27 -13.81 -4.26
N LEU A 20 8.09 -12.79 -3.43
CA LEU A 20 8.25 -12.87 -1.99
C LEU A 20 7.32 -13.91 -1.35
N VAL A 21 6.05 -13.93 -1.76
CA VAL A 21 5.05 -14.89 -1.27
C VAL A 21 5.41 -16.31 -1.67
N ASP A 22 5.88 -16.53 -2.90
CA ASP A 22 6.27 -17.85 -3.39
C ASP A 22 7.56 -18.35 -2.72
N GLU A 23 8.59 -17.51 -2.65
CA GLU A 23 9.88 -17.89 -2.06
C GLU A 23 9.83 -18.16 -0.55
N LEU A 24 9.06 -17.35 0.16
CA LEU A 24 8.89 -17.52 1.61
C LEU A 24 7.78 -18.52 1.96
N HIS A 25 7.21 -19.22 0.96
CA HIS A 25 6.09 -20.14 1.16
C HIS A 25 4.87 -19.53 1.86
N PHE A 26 4.67 -18.21 1.71
CA PHE A 26 3.56 -17.48 2.30
C PHE A 26 2.25 -17.59 1.51
N ASN A 27 2.21 -18.30 0.39
CA ASN A 27 1.04 -18.46 -0.47
C ASN A 27 -0.21 -18.98 0.25
N LYS A 28 -0.03 -19.70 1.37
CA LYS A 28 -1.14 -20.14 2.23
C LYS A 28 -1.62 -19.06 3.19
N VAL A 29 -0.81 -18.05 3.45
CA VAL A 29 -1.03 -17.05 4.51
C VAL A 29 -1.38 -15.69 3.94
N VAL A 30 -0.81 -15.31 2.79
CA VAL A 30 -0.94 -13.97 2.21
C VAL A 30 -1.73 -13.99 0.91
N CYS A 31 -2.61 -13.04 0.74
CA CYS A 31 -3.27 -12.73 -0.51
C CYS A 31 -2.89 -11.33 -0.97
N ILE A 32 -2.46 -11.22 -2.20
CA ILE A 32 -2.16 -9.96 -2.86
C ILE A 32 -3.31 -9.66 -3.81
N THR A 33 -3.97 -8.55 -3.61
CA THR A 33 -5.01 -8.11 -4.52
C THR A 33 -4.37 -7.54 -5.78
N ASN A 34 -4.64 -8.17 -6.91
CA ASN A 34 -3.82 -8.05 -8.11
C ASN A 34 -4.50 -7.27 -9.22
N TYR A 35 -4.21 -5.95 -9.39
CA TYR A 35 -4.43 -5.34 -10.72
C TYR A 35 -3.81 -3.96 -10.87
N THR A 36 -3.09 -3.77 -11.97
CA THR A 36 -2.59 -2.47 -12.41
C THR A 36 -3.40 -1.99 -13.60
N LEU A 37 -3.83 -0.75 -13.59
CA LEU A 37 -4.50 -0.11 -14.70
C LEU A 37 -3.66 1.04 -15.22
N LYS A 38 -3.60 1.16 -16.53
CA LYS A 38 -3.16 2.38 -17.20
C LYS A 38 -4.37 3.30 -17.43
N TYR A 39 -4.24 4.53 -17.01
CA TYR A 39 -5.25 5.56 -17.23
C TYR A 39 -4.62 6.76 -17.93
N GLY A 40 -4.83 6.90 -19.24
CA GLY A 40 -4.17 7.93 -20.03
C GLY A 40 -2.65 7.85 -19.92
N ALA A 41 -2.00 8.99 -19.62
CA ALA A 41 -0.56 9.03 -19.32
C ALA A 41 -0.24 8.60 -17.89
N ASN A 42 -1.25 8.41 -17.03
CA ASN A 42 -1.11 8.05 -15.63
C ASN A 42 -1.49 6.59 -15.41
N TYR A 43 -0.86 5.97 -14.40
CA TYR A 43 -1.18 4.61 -13.99
C TYR A 43 -2.14 4.66 -12.81
N ILE A 44 -3.29 4.01 -12.95
CA ILE A 44 -4.16 3.68 -11.82
C ILE A 44 -3.92 2.22 -11.48
N VAL A 45 -3.63 1.97 -10.21
CA VAL A 45 -3.48 0.62 -9.71
C VAL A 45 -4.84 0.08 -9.36
N LYS A 46 -5.26 -0.93 -10.07
CA LYS A 46 -6.43 -1.69 -9.69
C LYS A 46 -6.11 -2.46 -8.40
N ASN A 47 -7.02 -2.43 -7.45
CA ASN A 47 -6.82 -2.93 -6.10
C ASN A 47 -5.82 -2.14 -5.26
N ALA A 48 -5.38 -0.98 -5.74
CA ALA A 48 -4.94 0.07 -4.87
C ALA A 48 -6.14 0.93 -4.50
N ILE A 49 -6.20 1.30 -3.25
CA ILE A 49 -7.06 2.38 -2.80
C ILE A 49 -6.25 3.66 -2.93
N GLU A 50 -6.83 4.71 -3.49
CA GLU A 50 -6.17 5.99 -3.66
C GLU A 50 -6.94 7.09 -2.97
N TYR A 51 -6.22 7.99 -2.31
CA TYR A 51 -6.81 9.19 -1.74
C TYR A 51 -6.34 10.43 -2.49
N ASN A 52 -7.29 11.12 -3.14
CA ASN A 52 -7.04 12.40 -3.78
C ASN A 52 -7.16 13.54 -2.75
N VAL A 53 -6.03 14.15 -2.43
CA VAL A 53 -5.95 15.22 -1.42
C VAL A 53 -6.69 16.47 -1.85
N THR A 54 -6.64 16.81 -3.14
CA THR A 54 -7.23 18.03 -3.69
C THR A 54 -8.75 17.98 -3.64
N ARG A 55 -9.33 16.85 -4.03
CA ARG A 55 -10.78 16.63 -4.06
C ARG A 55 -11.34 16.13 -2.73
N ASP A 56 -10.48 15.67 -1.81
CA ASP A 56 -10.86 14.97 -0.59
C ASP A 56 -11.70 13.72 -0.88
N GLU A 57 -11.24 12.91 -1.84
CA GLU A 57 -11.93 11.71 -2.31
C GLU A 57 -11.08 10.47 -2.08
N LEU A 58 -11.73 9.39 -1.66
CA LEU A 58 -11.15 8.05 -1.59
C LEU A 58 -11.67 7.23 -2.77
N LEU A 59 -10.78 6.84 -3.67
CA LEU A 59 -11.09 6.03 -4.84
C LEU A 59 -10.83 4.56 -4.53
N ILE A 60 -11.88 3.75 -4.69
CA ILE A 60 -11.87 2.32 -4.39
C ILE A 60 -12.22 1.56 -5.67
N PRO A 61 -11.37 0.63 -6.13
CA PRO A 61 -11.72 -0.20 -7.27
C PRO A 61 -13.00 -0.99 -7.02
N GLU A 62 -13.94 -0.96 -7.98
CA GLU A 62 -15.24 -1.66 -7.84
C GLU A 62 -15.04 -3.17 -7.56
N ASP A 63 -14.05 -3.77 -8.20
CA ASP A 63 -13.74 -5.20 -8.04
C ASP A 63 -13.11 -5.55 -6.69
N LEU A 64 -12.70 -4.58 -5.88
CA LEU A 64 -12.00 -4.84 -4.63
C LEU A 64 -12.78 -5.77 -3.71
N VAL A 65 -14.09 -5.56 -3.59
CA VAL A 65 -14.96 -6.42 -2.76
C VAL A 65 -14.94 -7.87 -3.25
N LYS A 66 -14.95 -8.08 -4.56
CA LYS A 66 -14.89 -9.41 -5.18
C LYS A 66 -13.52 -10.07 -4.93
N GLU A 67 -12.45 -9.30 -5.07
CA GLU A 67 -11.09 -9.80 -4.81
C GLU A 67 -10.88 -10.13 -3.33
N LEU A 68 -11.35 -9.31 -2.42
CA LEU A 68 -11.31 -9.60 -0.98
C LEU A 68 -12.04 -10.90 -0.61
N LYS A 69 -13.16 -11.19 -1.29
CA LYS A 69 -13.88 -12.46 -1.08
C LYS A 69 -13.04 -13.67 -1.46
N LYS A 70 -12.21 -13.59 -2.50
CA LYS A 70 -11.30 -14.68 -2.89
C LYS A 70 -10.17 -14.90 -1.88
N CYS A 71 -9.82 -13.87 -1.13
CA CYS A 71 -8.74 -13.89 -0.16
C CYS A 71 -9.16 -14.30 1.25
N ARG A 72 -10.42 -14.58 1.52
CA ARG A 72 -10.97 -14.83 2.88
C ARG A 72 -10.32 -15.98 3.64
N ASN A 73 -9.73 -16.94 2.93
CA ASN A 73 -9.04 -18.08 3.52
C ASN A 73 -7.56 -17.79 3.85
N LYS A 74 -7.10 -16.55 3.64
CA LYS A 74 -5.74 -16.13 3.94
C LYS A 74 -5.74 -15.28 5.20
N ARG A 75 -4.69 -15.45 6.04
CA ARG A 75 -4.53 -14.63 7.25
C ARG A 75 -4.33 -13.16 6.91
N PHE A 76 -3.40 -12.87 5.98
CA PHE A 76 -3.08 -11.51 5.60
C PHE A 76 -3.53 -11.19 4.19
N ILE A 77 -4.17 -10.03 4.03
CA ILE A 77 -4.53 -9.47 2.73
C ILE A 77 -3.88 -8.10 2.64
N TYR A 78 -3.10 -7.92 1.60
CA TYR A 78 -2.40 -6.68 1.34
C TYR A 78 -3.11 -5.85 0.27
N ILE A 79 -3.25 -4.55 0.52
CA ILE A 79 -3.76 -3.56 -0.43
C ILE A 79 -2.81 -2.38 -0.46
N TYR A 80 -2.33 -2.01 -1.64
CA TYR A 80 -1.59 -0.77 -1.82
C TYR A 80 -2.49 0.44 -1.60
N PHE A 81 -1.99 1.45 -0.88
CA PHE A 81 -2.70 2.69 -0.63
C PHE A 81 -1.85 3.88 -1.05
N GLY A 82 -2.36 4.65 -2.03
CA GLY A 82 -1.72 5.85 -2.56
C GLY A 82 -2.37 7.13 -2.03
N ILE A 83 -1.55 8.13 -1.70
CA ILE A 83 -2.00 9.49 -1.43
C ILE A 83 -1.52 10.37 -2.59
N LEU A 84 -2.44 10.99 -3.32
CA LEU A 84 -2.16 11.72 -4.54
C LEU A 84 -2.49 13.20 -4.40
N TRP A 85 -1.67 14.04 -5.01
CA TRP A 85 -1.88 15.47 -5.14
C TRP A 85 -1.95 15.83 -6.63
N GLU A 86 -3.05 16.39 -7.11
CA GLU A 86 -3.22 16.74 -8.54
C GLU A 86 -2.12 17.65 -9.10
N GLN A 87 -1.54 18.47 -8.24
CA GLN A 87 -0.51 19.45 -8.61
C GLN A 87 0.92 18.91 -8.50
N ARG A 88 1.11 17.64 -8.17
CA ARG A 88 2.44 17.02 -7.99
C ARG A 88 2.54 15.76 -8.82
N PRO A 89 3.65 15.56 -9.53
CA PRO A 89 3.87 14.35 -10.33
C PRO A 89 4.09 13.09 -9.48
N SER A 90 4.33 13.23 -8.17
CA SER A 90 4.62 12.13 -7.26
C SER A 90 3.54 12.01 -6.18
N GLY A 91 3.11 10.77 -5.94
CA GLY A 91 2.26 10.41 -4.81
C GLY A 91 3.06 10.00 -3.57
N HIS A 92 2.36 9.60 -2.53
CA HIS A 92 2.92 9.02 -1.33
C HIS A 92 2.31 7.64 -1.08
N ALA A 93 3.16 6.65 -0.82
CA ALA A 93 2.74 5.28 -0.65
C ALA A 93 2.56 4.92 0.82
N ASN A 94 1.44 4.29 1.08
CA ASN A 94 1.08 3.62 2.33
C ASN A 94 0.76 2.16 2.07
N MET A 95 0.51 1.43 3.12
CA MET A 95 0.10 0.04 3.06
C MET A 95 -1.09 -0.24 3.95
N ILE A 96 -2.07 -0.95 3.40
CA ILE A 96 -3.17 -1.51 4.16
C ILE A 96 -2.93 -3.01 4.28
N ILE A 97 -2.99 -3.53 5.50
CA ILE A 97 -2.90 -4.95 5.79
C ILE A 97 -4.16 -5.36 6.56
N ILE A 98 -4.86 -6.36 6.05
CA ILE A 98 -6.01 -6.96 6.72
C ILE A 98 -5.54 -8.26 7.35
N ASP A 99 -5.65 -8.39 8.67
CA ASP A 99 -5.45 -9.63 9.40
C ASP A 99 -6.82 -10.27 9.68
N THR A 100 -7.14 -11.33 8.95
CA THR A 100 -8.44 -11.99 9.06
C THR A 100 -8.60 -12.81 10.33
N VAL A 101 -7.51 -13.20 10.97
CA VAL A 101 -7.51 -13.94 12.24
C VAL A 101 -7.81 -12.99 13.39
N ASN A 102 -7.07 -11.87 13.46
CA ASN A 102 -7.27 -10.87 14.51
C ASN A 102 -8.41 -9.90 14.21
N LYS A 103 -9.01 -9.99 13.03
CA LYS A 103 -10.05 -9.07 12.54
C LYS A 103 -9.64 -7.61 12.65
N THR A 104 -8.44 -7.29 12.16
CA THR A 104 -7.90 -5.93 12.13
C THR A 104 -7.62 -5.49 10.71
N ILE A 105 -7.71 -4.18 10.49
CA ILE A 105 -7.27 -3.51 9.27
C ILE A 105 -6.31 -2.43 9.71
N GLU A 106 -5.03 -2.60 9.40
CA GLU A 106 -3.99 -1.65 9.75
C GLU A 106 -3.59 -0.84 8.52
N ARG A 107 -3.39 0.47 8.71
CA ARG A 107 -2.80 1.35 7.71
C ARG A 107 -1.44 1.84 8.19
N TYR A 108 -0.39 1.35 7.56
CA TYR A 108 0.97 1.77 7.85
C TYR A 108 1.36 3.00 7.04
N GLU A 109 1.83 4.03 7.75
CA GLU A 109 2.34 5.28 7.19
C GLU A 109 3.84 5.38 7.51
N PRO A 110 4.73 5.28 6.50
CA PRO A 110 6.18 5.30 6.76
C PRO A 110 6.69 6.64 7.32
N HIS A 111 5.97 7.75 7.09
CA HIS A 111 6.30 9.04 7.70
C HIS A 111 5.91 9.14 9.18
N GLY A 112 5.10 8.21 9.69
CA GLY A 112 4.51 8.29 11.02
C GLY A 112 3.13 8.98 11.00
N HIS A 113 2.58 9.30 12.16
CA HIS A 113 1.26 9.92 12.20
C HIS A 113 1.26 11.43 11.90
N SER A 114 2.38 11.97 11.43
CA SER A 114 2.47 13.35 10.95
C SER A 114 3.12 13.35 9.58
N LEU A 115 2.30 13.46 8.52
CA LEU A 115 2.83 13.67 7.18
C LEU A 115 3.64 14.97 7.13
N ILE A 116 4.89 14.89 6.68
CA ILE A 116 5.76 16.05 6.50
C ILE A 116 5.11 17.14 5.64
N TYR A 117 4.27 16.71 4.69
CA TYR A 117 3.58 17.59 3.75
C TYR A 117 2.23 18.10 4.25
N ASP A 118 1.79 17.69 5.43
CA ASP A 118 0.46 18.03 5.99
C ASP A 118 0.48 19.33 6.80
N LYS A 119 1.09 20.38 6.23
CA LYS A 119 1.03 21.70 6.84
C LYS A 119 -0.41 22.19 6.91
N LYS A 120 -1.15 21.84 7.97
CA LYS A 120 -2.52 22.30 8.31
C LYS A 120 -3.69 21.62 7.56
N LYS A 121 -3.49 20.59 6.75
CA LYS A 121 -4.60 19.98 5.97
C LYS A 121 -5.29 18.80 6.66
N ASN A 122 -4.77 18.31 7.78
CA ASN A 122 -5.31 17.16 8.51
C ASN A 122 -5.60 15.94 7.61
N ILE A 123 -4.74 15.72 6.61
CA ILE A 123 -4.91 14.68 5.58
C ILE A 123 -5.12 13.31 6.22
N LEU A 124 -4.28 12.93 7.18
CA LEU A 124 -4.39 11.62 7.83
C LEU A 124 -5.73 11.46 8.55
N LYS A 125 -6.19 12.49 9.29
CA LYS A 125 -7.48 12.47 9.97
C LYS A 125 -8.66 12.32 9.00
N ARG A 126 -8.59 12.99 7.83
CA ARG A 126 -9.63 12.87 6.80
C ARG A 126 -9.67 11.47 6.20
N ILE A 127 -8.49 10.87 5.93
CA ILE A 127 -8.38 9.50 5.48
C ILE A 127 -8.96 8.56 6.53
N ASP A 128 -8.54 8.66 7.80
CA ASP A 128 -8.99 7.80 8.87
C ASP A 128 -10.51 7.91 9.12
N SER A 129 -11.06 9.12 8.97
CA SER A 129 -12.51 9.32 9.03
C SER A 129 -13.25 8.55 7.94
N LYS A 130 -12.73 8.56 6.69
CA LYS A 130 -13.33 7.82 5.58
C LYS A 130 -13.23 6.30 5.76
N PHE A 131 -12.13 5.84 6.31
CA PHE A 131 -11.95 4.42 6.66
C PHE A 131 -13.01 3.99 7.69
N ASN A 132 -13.08 4.67 8.81
CA ASN A 132 -13.99 4.32 9.89
C ASN A 132 -15.47 4.47 9.51
N SER A 133 -15.84 5.53 8.79
CA SER A 133 -17.24 5.85 8.52
C SER A 133 -17.83 5.02 7.38
N LYS A 134 -17.08 4.73 6.34
CA LYS A 134 -17.62 4.17 5.10
C LYS A 134 -16.85 2.99 4.52
N LEU A 135 -15.52 3.07 4.45
CA LEU A 135 -14.73 2.05 3.74
C LEU A 135 -14.95 0.66 4.33
N LEU A 136 -14.83 0.49 5.63
CA LEU A 136 -14.95 -0.80 6.29
C LEU A 136 -16.30 -1.46 6.01
N ASN A 137 -17.36 -0.66 6.05
CA ASN A 137 -18.70 -1.15 5.76
C ASN A 137 -18.83 -1.55 4.28
N TYR A 138 -18.35 -0.68 3.37
CA TYR A 138 -18.41 -0.91 1.93
C TYR A 138 -17.69 -2.20 1.50
N ILE A 139 -16.49 -2.46 2.03
CA ILE A 139 -15.73 -3.68 1.70
C ILE A 139 -16.17 -4.91 2.49
N GLY A 140 -17.22 -4.80 3.29
CA GLY A 140 -17.81 -5.92 4.06
C GLY A 140 -17.03 -6.33 5.29
N LEU A 141 -16.24 -5.42 5.86
CA LEU A 141 -15.36 -5.65 7.03
C LEU A 141 -15.75 -4.77 8.24
N LYS A 142 -17.04 -4.46 8.37
CA LYS A 142 -17.58 -3.63 9.46
C LYS A 142 -17.27 -4.14 10.87
N ASN A 143 -17.00 -5.44 11.00
CA ASN A 143 -16.68 -6.09 12.27
C ASN A 143 -15.19 -6.16 12.55
N TYR A 144 -14.35 -5.50 11.73
CA TYR A 144 -12.92 -5.41 11.91
C TYR A 144 -12.56 -4.12 12.63
N THR A 145 -11.54 -4.18 13.46
CA THR A 145 -10.98 -2.99 14.13
C THR A 145 -10.00 -2.29 13.19
N TYR A 146 -10.22 -1.01 12.93
CA TYR A 146 -9.26 -0.20 12.19
C TYR A 146 -8.13 0.28 13.11
N ILE A 147 -6.91 0.01 12.71
CA ILE A 147 -5.68 0.45 13.36
C ILE A 147 -5.06 1.53 12.48
N SER A 148 -5.10 2.75 12.95
CA SER A 148 -4.63 3.92 12.22
C SER A 148 -3.12 4.13 12.38
N PRO A 149 -2.48 4.98 11.58
CA PRO A 149 -1.07 5.33 11.79
C PRO A 149 -0.76 5.92 13.16
N VAL A 150 -1.74 6.54 13.81
CA VAL A 150 -1.58 7.07 15.19
C VAL A 150 -1.40 5.94 16.19
N ASP A 151 -2.04 4.80 15.94
CA ASP A 151 -1.96 3.64 16.82
C ASP A 151 -0.65 2.85 16.63
N ILE A 152 -0.06 2.91 15.42
CA ILE A 152 1.12 2.13 15.04
C ILE A 152 2.42 2.91 15.27
N SER A 153 2.46 4.17 14.84
CA SER A 153 3.68 4.96 14.69
C SER A 153 3.67 6.22 15.55
N PRO A 154 4.83 6.67 16.05
CA PRO A 154 4.96 8.01 16.63
C PRO A 154 4.81 9.07 15.54
N LYS A 155 4.85 10.35 15.97
CA LYS A 155 4.77 11.51 15.08
C LYS A 155 5.81 11.45 13.94
N ILE A 156 7.03 11.04 14.28
CA ILE A 156 8.15 10.84 13.34
C ILE A 156 8.28 9.34 13.09
N GLY A 157 7.90 8.90 11.90
CA GLY A 157 8.00 7.51 11.49
C GLY A 157 9.40 7.12 11.02
N VAL A 158 9.52 5.86 10.62
CA VAL A 158 10.81 5.24 10.27
C VAL A 158 11.48 5.96 9.10
N GLN A 159 10.71 6.29 8.05
CA GLN A 159 11.24 7.00 6.88
C GLN A 159 11.72 8.41 7.26
N VAL A 160 10.92 9.17 8.00
CA VAL A 160 11.30 10.54 8.39
C VAL A 160 12.55 10.55 9.25
N LYS A 161 12.70 9.57 10.14
CA LYS A 161 13.90 9.45 10.97
C LYS A 161 15.15 9.19 10.10
N ALA A 162 15.06 8.37 9.09
CA ALA A 162 16.19 7.99 8.26
C ALA A 162 16.41 8.95 7.11
N ASP A 163 15.33 9.29 6.38
CA ASP A 163 15.41 9.98 5.10
C ASP A 163 14.07 10.58 4.68
N ALA A 164 13.82 11.78 5.12
CA ALA A 164 12.56 12.46 4.93
C ALA A 164 12.19 12.77 3.46
N TYR A 165 13.19 12.82 2.54
CA TYR A 165 13.01 13.47 1.23
C TYR A 165 13.30 12.59 0.00
N ASN A 166 13.87 11.39 0.15
CA ASN A 166 14.34 10.60 -1.00
C ASN A 166 13.27 9.66 -1.64
N GLY A 167 12.00 9.85 -1.34
CA GLY A 167 10.92 9.17 -2.07
C GLY A 167 10.83 7.64 -1.89
N MET A 168 11.41 7.07 -0.84
CA MET A 168 11.45 5.62 -0.61
C MET A 168 10.22 5.09 0.16
N CYS A 169 9.10 5.79 0.16
CA CYS A 169 7.89 5.39 0.89
C CYS A 169 7.39 3.98 0.51
N VAL A 170 7.50 3.61 -0.76
CA VAL A 170 7.19 2.26 -1.25
C VAL A 170 8.08 1.22 -0.56
N THR A 171 9.39 1.43 -0.55
CA THR A 171 10.36 0.49 0.03
C THR A 171 10.13 0.30 1.52
N TYR A 172 9.92 1.40 2.26
CA TYR A 172 9.58 1.33 3.70
C TYR A 172 8.28 0.59 3.95
N SER A 173 7.28 0.80 3.09
CA SER A 173 5.99 0.11 3.19
C SER A 173 6.11 -1.38 2.92
N LEU A 174 6.89 -1.79 1.91
CA LEU A 174 7.16 -3.20 1.60
C LEU A 174 7.96 -3.88 2.71
N MET A 175 8.97 -3.19 3.25
CA MET A 175 9.75 -3.72 4.38
C MET A 175 8.86 -3.95 5.61
N TYR A 176 7.99 -3.00 5.93
CA TYR A 176 7.04 -3.18 7.03
C TYR A 176 6.11 -4.37 6.78
N LEU A 177 5.56 -4.51 5.57
CA LEU A 177 4.72 -5.66 5.21
C LEU A 177 5.44 -6.98 5.45
N GLN A 178 6.68 -7.11 4.96
CA GLN A 178 7.46 -8.33 5.15
C GLN A 178 7.69 -8.62 6.63
N LEU A 179 8.08 -7.61 7.41
CA LEU A 179 8.26 -7.78 8.85
C LEU A 179 6.96 -8.19 9.54
N ARG A 180 5.82 -7.62 9.13
CA ARG A 180 4.51 -7.93 9.70
C ARG A 180 4.08 -9.36 9.41
N ILE A 181 4.30 -9.84 8.19
CA ILE A 181 3.97 -11.21 7.79
C ILE A 181 4.88 -12.23 8.49
N MET A 182 6.16 -11.94 8.60
CA MET A 182 7.14 -12.81 9.28
C MET A 182 6.97 -12.84 10.79
N ASN A 183 6.32 -11.83 11.37
CA ASN A 183 6.09 -11.70 12.81
C ASN A 183 4.59 -11.48 13.09
N PRO A 184 3.74 -12.47 12.76
CA PRO A 184 2.30 -12.28 12.73
C PRO A 184 1.67 -12.01 14.11
N ASP A 185 2.33 -12.43 15.17
CA ASP A 185 1.84 -12.34 16.54
C ASP A 185 2.51 -11.20 17.33
N VAL A 186 3.42 -10.47 16.69
CA VAL A 186 4.04 -9.26 17.27
C VAL A 186 3.13 -8.05 17.02
N ASP A 187 2.95 -7.23 18.04
CA ASP A 187 2.19 -5.98 17.94
C ASP A 187 2.81 -5.04 16.88
N GLN A 188 1.97 -4.41 16.06
CA GLN A 188 2.38 -3.51 14.99
C GLN A 188 3.29 -2.38 15.50
N LYS A 189 2.94 -1.82 16.65
CA LYS A 189 3.70 -0.75 17.32
C LYS A 189 5.10 -1.22 17.73
N ASP A 190 5.25 -2.47 18.13
CA ASP A 190 6.55 -3.01 18.55
C ASP A 190 7.47 -3.26 17.35
N ILE A 191 6.93 -3.64 16.19
CA ILE A 191 7.70 -3.69 14.93
C ILE A 191 8.27 -2.30 14.60
N VAL A 192 7.44 -1.26 14.65
CA VAL A 192 7.87 0.11 14.38
C VAL A 192 8.87 0.60 15.42
N LYS A 193 8.62 0.34 16.71
CA LYS A 193 9.55 0.70 17.79
C LYS A 193 10.91 0.03 17.63
N TYR A 194 10.94 -1.24 17.21
CA TYR A 194 12.19 -1.95 16.96
C TYR A 194 13.02 -1.24 15.89
N LEU A 195 12.42 -0.84 14.78
CA LEU A 195 13.09 -0.08 13.74
C LEU A 195 13.56 1.30 14.25
N LEU A 196 12.72 1.97 15.03
CA LEU A 196 13.04 3.30 15.55
C LEU A 196 14.10 3.30 16.67
N LYS A 197 14.43 2.17 17.27
CA LYS A 197 15.58 2.06 18.20
C LYS A 197 16.92 2.17 17.48
N LYS A 198 16.98 1.88 16.19
CA LYS A 198 18.19 1.98 15.39
C LYS A 198 18.54 3.45 15.11
N SER A 199 19.83 3.71 14.90
CA SER A 199 20.30 5.02 14.45
C SER A 199 19.79 5.35 13.04
N ARG A 200 19.88 6.63 12.67
CA ARG A 200 19.53 7.10 11.34
C ARG A 200 20.29 6.35 10.24
N SER A 201 21.59 6.21 10.39
CA SER A 201 22.46 5.52 9.44
C SER A 201 22.12 4.04 9.31
N GLU A 202 21.88 3.35 10.43
CA GLU A 202 21.49 1.94 10.41
C GLU A 202 20.17 1.72 9.68
N ILE A 203 19.16 2.57 9.90
CA ILE A 203 17.88 2.45 9.17
C ILE A 203 18.10 2.70 7.68
N TYR A 204 18.91 3.70 7.33
CA TYR A 204 19.22 4.02 5.94
C TYR A 204 19.94 2.87 5.24
N ASP A 205 20.93 2.28 5.86
CA ASP A 205 21.65 1.11 5.33
C ASP A 205 20.75 -0.12 5.15
N ILE A 206 19.83 -0.34 6.10
CA ILE A 206 18.85 -1.43 6.02
C ILE A 206 17.95 -1.22 4.80
N ILE A 207 17.43 -0.01 4.60
CA ILE A 207 16.50 0.26 3.51
C ILE A 207 17.18 0.18 2.14
N LEU A 208 18.42 0.62 2.03
CA LEU A 208 19.19 0.51 0.78
C LEU A 208 19.48 -0.95 0.41
N ARG A 209 19.86 -1.77 1.40
CA ARG A 209 20.05 -3.23 1.19
C ARG A 209 18.76 -3.91 0.82
N TYR A 210 17.66 -3.51 1.44
CA TYR A 210 16.35 -4.05 1.13
C TYR A 210 15.89 -3.65 -0.29
N ALA A 211 16.13 -2.41 -0.69
CA ALA A 211 15.88 -1.93 -2.05
C ALA A 211 16.64 -2.74 -3.08
N LYS A 212 17.95 -2.95 -2.83
CA LYS A 212 18.79 -3.79 -3.72
C LYS A 212 18.27 -5.23 -3.78
N TYR A 213 17.88 -5.80 -2.66
CA TYR A 213 17.28 -7.15 -2.62
C TYR A 213 16.03 -7.25 -3.50
N ILE A 214 15.13 -6.25 -3.44
CA ILE A 214 13.95 -6.20 -4.32
C ILE A 214 14.37 -6.18 -5.80
N GLU A 215 15.32 -5.34 -6.17
CA GLU A 215 15.80 -5.24 -7.55
C GLU A 215 16.42 -6.54 -8.05
N ASP A 216 17.27 -7.16 -7.24
CA ASP A 216 17.93 -8.42 -7.59
C ASP A 216 16.86 -9.52 -7.80
N LYS A 217 15.86 -9.60 -6.92
CA LYS A 217 14.76 -10.57 -7.08
C LYS A 217 13.91 -10.33 -8.34
N LEU A 218 13.64 -9.09 -8.67
CA LEU A 218 12.92 -8.74 -9.90
C LEU A 218 13.74 -9.09 -11.15
N LYS A 219 15.06 -8.86 -11.14
CA LYS A 219 15.96 -9.22 -12.24
C LYS A 219 16.06 -10.73 -12.44
N GLU A 220 16.25 -11.50 -11.37
CA GLU A 220 16.30 -12.97 -11.39
C GLU A 220 15.04 -13.60 -11.99
N ASN A 221 13.88 -12.94 -11.81
CA ASN A 221 12.60 -13.43 -12.27
C ASN A 221 12.06 -12.72 -13.51
N SER A 222 12.79 -11.76 -14.08
CA SER A 222 12.32 -10.91 -15.19
C SER A 222 11.91 -11.70 -16.43
N THR A 223 12.64 -12.75 -16.79
CA THR A 223 12.34 -13.63 -17.93
C THR A 223 11.02 -14.40 -17.77
N LYS A 224 10.62 -14.74 -16.53
CA LYS A 224 9.37 -15.44 -16.26
C LYS A 224 8.17 -14.48 -16.25
N ILE A 225 8.40 -13.20 -15.95
CA ILE A 225 7.36 -12.18 -15.79
C ILE A 225 6.95 -11.57 -17.13
N ILE A 226 7.88 -11.39 -18.07
CA ILE A 226 7.64 -10.74 -19.38
C ILE A 226 6.63 -11.55 -20.22
N VAL A 227 6.74 -12.87 -20.23
CA VAL A 227 5.85 -13.72 -21.04
C VAL A 227 4.39 -13.70 -20.54
N HIS A 228 4.15 -13.47 -19.26
CA HIS A 228 2.81 -13.40 -18.69
C HIS A 228 2.18 -11.99 -18.76
N ASN A 229 2.97 -10.94 -18.77
CA ASN A 229 2.47 -9.58 -18.73
C ASN A 229 1.84 -9.09 -20.03
N ASP A 230 2.35 -9.48 -21.20
CA ASP A 230 1.79 -9.02 -22.48
C ASP A 230 0.38 -9.55 -22.72
N GLN A 231 0.09 -10.78 -22.32
CA GLN A 231 -1.27 -11.35 -22.45
C GLN A 231 -2.24 -10.80 -21.38
N LEU A 232 -1.77 -10.53 -20.17
CA LEU A 232 -2.58 -9.89 -19.12
C LEU A 232 -2.86 -8.41 -19.45
N TYR A 233 -1.90 -7.72 -20.02
CA TYR A 233 -2.00 -6.31 -20.39
C TYR A 233 -3.14 -6.08 -21.38
N THR A 234 -3.21 -6.88 -22.44
CA THR A 234 -4.21 -6.71 -23.49
C THR A 234 -5.63 -7.04 -23.03
N LYS A 235 -5.81 -8.03 -22.15
CA LYS A 235 -7.13 -8.41 -21.63
C LYS A 235 -7.66 -7.50 -20.53
N THR A 236 -6.78 -6.87 -19.79
CA THR A 236 -7.17 -6.03 -18.63
C THR A 236 -7.59 -4.61 -19.05
N PHE A 237 -7.06 -4.11 -20.16
CA PHE A 237 -7.38 -2.77 -20.69
C PHE A 237 -8.85 -2.57 -21.07
N GLN A 238 -9.54 -3.64 -21.42
CA GLN A 238 -10.92 -3.54 -21.93
C GLN A 238 -12.00 -3.56 -20.83
N LYS A 239 -11.66 -3.77 -19.57
CA LYS A 239 -12.66 -4.19 -18.57
C LYS A 239 -12.99 -3.20 -17.45
N ILE A 240 -12.34 -2.04 -17.30
CA ILE A 240 -12.60 -1.24 -16.11
C ILE A 240 -13.07 0.16 -16.45
N LYS A 241 -14.28 0.40 -16.02
CA LYS A 241 -14.98 1.65 -16.19
C LYS A 241 -15.59 2.21 -14.91
N LYS A 242 -15.42 1.53 -13.75
CA LYS A 242 -16.14 1.96 -12.55
C LYS A 242 -15.24 2.03 -11.32
N PHE A 243 -15.26 3.16 -10.67
CA PHE A 243 -14.72 3.38 -9.34
C PHE A 243 -15.84 3.74 -8.38
N VAL A 244 -15.71 3.29 -7.15
CA VAL A 244 -16.51 3.76 -6.03
C VAL A 244 -15.70 4.82 -5.31
N VAL A 245 -16.31 5.97 -5.12
CA VAL A 245 -15.68 7.13 -4.51
C VAL A 245 -16.37 7.43 -3.20
N ILE A 246 -15.59 7.56 -2.14
CA ILE A 246 -16.06 8.20 -0.91
C ILE A 246 -15.67 9.67 -1.00
N ASN A 247 -16.66 10.51 -1.26
CA ASN A 247 -16.48 11.92 -1.53
C ASN A 247 -16.19 12.75 -0.26
N LYS A 248 -16.03 14.06 -0.43
CA LYS A 248 -15.76 15.01 0.66
C LYS A 248 -16.82 14.97 1.78
N ARG A 249 -18.07 14.63 1.46
CA ARG A 249 -19.18 14.54 2.41
C ARG A 249 -19.29 13.15 3.05
N ASN A 250 -18.35 12.25 2.78
CA ASN A 250 -18.41 10.83 3.16
C ASN A 250 -19.61 10.07 2.56
N GLU A 251 -20.13 10.55 1.41
CA GLU A 251 -21.13 9.85 0.62
C GLU A 251 -20.45 8.90 -0.36
N ILE A 252 -21.14 7.84 -0.75
CA ILE A 252 -20.63 6.86 -1.71
C ILE A 252 -21.20 7.20 -3.09
N ASP A 253 -20.32 7.52 -4.01
CA ASP A 253 -20.62 7.78 -5.42
C ASP A 253 -20.00 6.71 -6.31
N ILE A 254 -20.59 6.47 -7.49
CA ILE A 254 -20.02 5.59 -8.52
C ILE A 254 -19.59 6.46 -9.69
N ILE A 255 -18.29 6.44 -9.99
CA ILE A 255 -17.74 7.11 -11.16
C ILE A 255 -17.48 6.07 -12.24
N ILE A 256 -18.01 6.31 -13.43
CA ILE A 256 -17.80 5.50 -14.63
C ILE A 256 -16.90 6.32 -15.55
N TYR A 257 -15.76 5.77 -15.95
CA TYR A 257 -14.87 6.38 -16.94
C TYR A 257 -14.92 5.58 -18.24
#